data_c9bd4495c9c205023a46f61f64fe7819
#
_entry.id   c9bd4495c9c205023a46f61f64fe7819
#
_cell.length_a   1.000
_cell.length_b   1.000
_cell.length_c   1.000
_cell.angle_alpha   90.00
_cell.angle_beta   90.00
_cell.angle_gamma   90.00
#
_symmetry.space_group_name_H-M   'P 1'
#
loop_
_entity.id
_entity.type
_entity.pdbx_description
1 polymer ?
#
loop_
_entity_poly.entity_id
_entity_poly.type
_entity_poly.pdbx_seq_one_letter_code
_entity_poly.pdbx_strand_id
1 'polypeptide(L)'
;MTNANKQEYRQFCEQTPDMPVFLQPWWLDAVYCEDWDALLYKEKDNILAAMPYGRHKKYGFTTILQPKLTPTTGLWIAYPENLKRLNRYALEIKAMEFFAEQIDKIKPAYFQSMLHFSFTSWLGFYWHGYKQTTRYTYRFTHLEDLDYTFSQCSTEVRKCIRKLEKQDFTVRNDLPLKQFYEINTLTYARQGVKCPFSFEDFERIEAAAAARNQSRRYAICDKEGRVHSVTYVICSGDVWHSIFAGSDPELRSSNAATLLLWHILKEASACSCKEYNFNGSVMRSIETFIRHFGAEQTPYMMIEKHYSKLYSFLKRLKH
;
A
#
# COMPACT_ATOMS: atom_id res chain seq x y z
N MET A 1 -15.59 -18.22 -17.07
CA MET A 1 -16.28 -16.98 -16.69
C MET A 1 -15.70 -15.88 -17.53
N THR A 2 -16.54 -15.13 -18.22
CA THR A 2 -16.15 -14.15 -19.23
C THR A 2 -15.37 -12.99 -18.58
N ASN A 3 -14.21 -12.64 -19.14
CA ASN A 3 -13.39 -11.47 -18.81
C ASN A 3 -14.13 -10.12 -19.08
N ALA A 4 -15.45 -10.12 -19.17
CA ALA A 4 -16.22 -8.95 -19.55
C ALA A 4 -16.07 -7.80 -18.54
N ASN A 5 -16.21 -8.09 -17.25
CA ASN A 5 -16.06 -7.06 -16.21
C ASN A 5 -14.63 -6.51 -16.13
N LYS A 6 -13.62 -7.36 -16.32
CA LYS A 6 -12.20 -6.92 -16.38
C LYS A 6 -11.97 -5.96 -17.53
N GLN A 7 -12.50 -6.26 -18.72
CA GLN A 7 -12.35 -5.39 -19.90
C GLN A 7 -13.10 -4.09 -19.72
N GLU A 8 -14.32 -4.13 -19.23
CA GLU A 8 -15.10 -2.95 -18.94
C GLU A 8 -14.43 -2.05 -17.87
N TYR A 9 -13.88 -2.67 -16.82
CA TYR A 9 -13.11 -1.94 -15.81
C TYR A 9 -11.87 -1.25 -16.39
N ARG A 10 -11.16 -1.90 -17.33
CA ARG A 10 -10.02 -1.28 -18.02
C ARG A 10 -10.45 -0.03 -18.80
N GLN A 11 -11.51 -0.14 -19.60
CA GLN A 11 -12.04 1.00 -20.35
C GLN A 11 -12.52 2.12 -19.43
N PHE A 12 -13.15 1.76 -18.31
CA PHE A 12 -13.57 2.71 -17.30
C PHE A 12 -12.37 3.46 -16.69
N CYS A 13 -11.29 2.76 -16.35
CA CYS A 13 -10.10 3.40 -15.79
C CYS A 13 -9.40 4.35 -16.78
N GLU A 14 -9.45 4.08 -18.09
CA GLU A 14 -8.92 5.00 -19.11
C GLU A 14 -9.66 6.34 -19.12
N GLN A 15 -10.92 6.35 -18.71
CA GLN A 15 -11.78 7.53 -18.61
C GLN A 15 -11.79 8.16 -17.21
N THR A 16 -11.04 7.57 -16.27
CA THR A 16 -10.99 7.99 -14.86
C THR A 16 -9.51 8.23 -14.46
N PRO A 17 -8.94 9.38 -14.86
CA PRO A 17 -7.49 9.65 -14.69
C PRO A 17 -7.05 9.74 -13.23
N ASP A 18 -7.96 10.03 -12.30
CA ASP A 18 -7.77 10.11 -10.86
C ASP A 18 -7.98 8.77 -10.13
N MET A 19 -8.13 7.65 -10.90
CA MET A 19 -8.20 6.31 -10.31
C MET A 19 -6.96 6.05 -9.45
N PRO A 20 -7.11 5.70 -8.15
CA PRO A 20 -5.99 5.42 -7.27
C PRO A 20 -5.04 4.37 -7.86
N VAL A 21 -3.74 4.57 -7.71
CA VAL A 21 -2.69 3.75 -8.36
C VAL A 21 -2.87 2.26 -8.10
N PHE A 22 -3.23 1.87 -6.88
CA PHE A 22 -3.40 0.46 -6.51
C PHE A 22 -4.68 -0.19 -7.07
N LEU A 23 -5.55 0.59 -7.69
CA LEU A 23 -6.75 0.14 -8.39
C LEU A 23 -6.59 0.21 -9.91
N GLN A 24 -5.51 0.80 -10.42
CA GLN A 24 -5.27 0.88 -11.86
C GLN A 24 -4.98 -0.49 -12.48
N PRO A 25 -5.47 -0.77 -13.70
CA PRO A 25 -5.29 -2.07 -14.35
C PRO A 25 -3.84 -2.53 -14.47
N TRP A 26 -2.91 -1.62 -14.74
CA TRP A 26 -1.50 -1.97 -14.86
C TRP A 26 -0.88 -2.46 -13.53
N TRP A 27 -1.33 -1.87 -12.39
CA TRP A 27 -0.93 -2.33 -11.07
C TRP A 27 -1.50 -3.71 -10.77
N LEU A 28 -2.80 -3.89 -11.06
CA LEU A 28 -3.49 -5.17 -10.87
C LEU A 28 -2.87 -6.28 -11.71
N ASP A 29 -2.48 -6.00 -12.97
CA ASP A 29 -1.75 -6.93 -13.82
C ASP A 29 -0.42 -7.35 -13.18
N ALA A 30 0.33 -6.38 -12.65
CA ALA A 30 1.63 -6.63 -12.05
C ALA A 30 1.52 -7.47 -10.75
N VAL A 31 0.54 -7.19 -9.89
CA VAL A 31 0.45 -7.86 -8.57
C VAL A 31 -0.29 -9.19 -8.62
N TYR A 32 -1.18 -9.39 -9.58
CA TYR A 32 -1.97 -10.62 -9.73
C TYR A 32 -1.54 -11.50 -10.91
N CYS A 33 -0.46 -11.14 -11.63
CA CYS A 33 -0.04 -11.84 -12.86
C CYS A 33 -1.20 -12.02 -13.84
N GLU A 34 -1.99 -10.95 -14.04
CA GLU A 34 -3.20 -10.89 -14.88
C GLU A 34 -4.39 -11.75 -14.40
N ASP A 35 -4.25 -12.55 -13.32
CA ASP A 35 -5.35 -13.38 -12.76
C ASP A 35 -6.21 -12.56 -11.78
N TRP A 36 -6.89 -11.56 -12.33
CA TRP A 36 -7.83 -10.71 -11.59
C TRP A 36 -9.07 -10.41 -12.40
N ASP A 37 -10.12 -9.96 -11.71
CA ASP A 37 -11.40 -9.54 -12.26
C ASP A 37 -11.91 -8.33 -11.46
N ALA A 38 -13.04 -7.76 -11.83
CA ALA A 38 -13.66 -6.65 -11.13
C ALA A 38 -15.15 -6.90 -10.86
N LEU A 39 -15.63 -6.47 -9.70
CA LEU A 39 -17.04 -6.32 -9.42
C LEU A 39 -17.43 -4.86 -9.73
N LEU A 40 -18.49 -4.68 -10.51
CA LEU A 40 -18.93 -3.35 -10.96
C LEU A 40 -20.36 -3.12 -10.47
N TYR A 41 -20.54 -2.13 -9.61
CA TYR A 41 -21.85 -1.64 -9.22
C TYR A 41 -22.27 -0.54 -10.18
N LYS A 42 -23.40 -0.77 -10.87
CA LYS A 42 -23.89 0.11 -11.93
C LYS A 42 -25.31 0.58 -11.68
N GLU A 43 -25.58 1.80 -12.11
CA GLU A 43 -26.94 2.26 -12.36
C GLU A 43 -27.07 2.58 -13.85
N LYS A 44 -27.97 1.87 -14.54
CA LYS A 44 -28.01 1.82 -16.01
C LYS A 44 -26.66 1.40 -16.57
N ASP A 45 -26.03 2.23 -17.40
CA ASP A 45 -24.73 1.96 -18.02
C ASP A 45 -23.55 2.63 -17.26
N ASN A 46 -23.82 3.38 -16.19
CA ASN A 46 -22.79 4.10 -15.45
C ASN A 46 -22.24 3.26 -14.29
N ILE A 47 -20.94 3.11 -14.24
CA ILE A 47 -20.24 2.49 -13.10
C ILE A 47 -20.21 3.51 -11.95
N LEU A 48 -20.91 3.21 -10.86
CA LEU A 48 -20.92 4.03 -9.64
C LEU A 48 -19.91 3.57 -8.62
N ALA A 49 -19.56 2.28 -8.62
CA ALA A 49 -18.50 1.76 -7.78
C ALA A 49 -17.86 0.54 -8.41
N ALA A 50 -16.59 0.30 -8.08
CA ALA A 50 -15.82 -0.82 -8.55
C ALA A 50 -14.98 -1.44 -7.43
N MET A 51 -14.80 -2.76 -7.49
CA MET A 51 -13.96 -3.52 -6.59
C MET A 51 -13.17 -4.57 -7.37
N PRO A 52 -11.93 -4.26 -7.78
CA PRO A 52 -11.05 -5.24 -8.40
C PRO A 52 -10.57 -6.26 -7.35
N TYR A 53 -10.40 -7.50 -7.78
CA TYR A 53 -9.96 -8.60 -6.92
C TYR A 53 -9.21 -9.67 -7.70
N GLY A 54 -8.22 -10.29 -7.06
CA GLY A 54 -7.52 -11.45 -7.61
C GLY A 54 -7.87 -12.73 -6.85
N ARG A 55 -7.79 -13.86 -7.54
CA ARG A 55 -8.02 -15.19 -6.97
C ARG A 55 -6.70 -15.89 -6.70
N HIS A 56 -6.56 -16.43 -5.50
CA HIS A 56 -5.38 -17.20 -5.13
C HIS A 56 -5.79 -18.63 -4.78
N LYS A 57 -5.10 -19.62 -5.33
CA LYS A 57 -5.25 -21.01 -4.93
C LYS A 57 -4.28 -21.36 -3.81
N LYS A 58 -4.80 -21.85 -2.68
CA LYS A 58 -3.99 -22.31 -1.55
C LYS A 58 -4.63 -23.53 -0.91
N TYR A 59 -3.87 -24.63 -0.79
CA TYR A 59 -4.36 -25.92 -0.24
C TYR A 59 -5.63 -26.45 -0.93
N GLY A 60 -5.75 -26.28 -2.25
CA GLY A 60 -6.95 -26.66 -3.00
C GLY A 60 -8.14 -25.70 -2.87
N PHE A 61 -8.04 -24.67 -2.05
CA PHE A 61 -9.08 -23.65 -1.86
C PHE A 61 -8.80 -22.42 -2.73
N THR A 62 -9.88 -21.82 -3.25
CA THR A 62 -9.81 -20.48 -3.84
C THR A 62 -10.04 -19.43 -2.74
N THR A 63 -9.16 -18.43 -2.68
CA THR A 63 -9.25 -17.30 -1.75
C THR A 63 -9.17 -15.99 -2.50
N ILE A 64 -9.74 -14.93 -1.95
CA ILE A 64 -9.57 -13.55 -2.41
C ILE A 64 -8.82 -12.81 -1.30
N LEU A 65 -7.60 -12.38 -1.60
CA LEU A 65 -6.70 -11.79 -0.62
C LEU A 65 -6.17 -10.45 -1.11
N GLN A 66 -5.79 -9.61 -0.15
CA GLN A 66 -4.98 -8.43 -0.44
C GLN A 66 -3.70 -8.86 -1.17
N PRO A 67 -3.38 -8.28 -2.34
CA PRO A 67 -2.16 -8.64 -3.05
C PRO A 67 -0.92 -8.13 -2.32
N LYS A 68 0.21 -8.78 -2.60
CA LYS A 68 1.50 -8.37 -2.05
C LYS A 68 1.86 -6.96 -2.52
N LEU A 69 2.65 -6.25 -1.73
CA LEU A 69 3.15 -4.90 -2.03
C LEU A 69 2.04 -3.87 -2.34
N THR A 70 0.80 -4.18 -2.00
CA THR A 70 -0.36 -3.31 -2.26
C THR A 70 -1.02 -2.94 -0.93
N PRO A 71 -0.92 -1.68 -0.51
CA PRO A 71 -1.43 -1.26 0.80
C PRO A 71 -2.93 -1.36 0.94
N THR A 72 -3.66 -0.89 -0.07
CA THR A 72 -5.13 -0.89 -0.11
C THR A 72 -5.59 -1.25 -1.52
N THR A 73 -6.59 -2.14 -1.62
CA THR A 73 -7.28 -2.40 -2.90
C THR A 73 -8.75 -2.04 -2.79
N GLY A 74 -9.45 -2.46 -1.79
CA GLY A 74 -10.82 -2.09 -1.44
C GLY A 74 -11.72 -1.68 -2.60
N LEU A 75 -12.43 -0.59 -2.35
CA LEU A 75 -13.44 -0.05 -3.25
C LEU A 75 -12.96 1.25 -3.90
N TRP A 76 -13.50 1.52 -5.08
CA TRP A 76 -13.61 2.85 -5.64
C TRP A 76 -15.09 3.22 -5.77
N ILE A 77 -15.46 4.46 -5.48
CA ILE A 77 -16.83 4.97 -5.60
C ILE A 77 -16.79 6.32 -6.29
N ALA A 78 -17.62 6.50 -7.31
CA ALA A 78 -17.86 7.78 -7.97
C ALA A 78 -18.76 8.64 -7.07
N TYR A 79 -18.22 9.72 -6.54
CA TYR A 79 -18.99 10.68 -5.78
C TYR A 79 -19.38 11.84 -6.70
N PRO A 80 -20.70 12.03 -7.01
CA PRO A 80 -21.16 13.24 -7.70
C PRO A 80 -20.75 14.51 -6.96
N GLU A 81 -20.46 15.56 -7.70
CA GLU A 81 -20.21 16.87 -7.12
C GLU A 81 -21.39 17.31 -6.22
N ASN A 82 -21.08 17.98 -5.12
CA ASN A 82 -22.05 18.49 -4.16
C ASN A 82 -22.99 17.43 -3.53
N LEU A 83 -22.56 16.16 -3.50
CA LEU A 83 -23.34 15.09 -2.91
C LEU A 83 -23.56 15.35 -1.40
N LYS A 84 -24.84 15.43 -1.00
CA LYS A 84 -25.19 15.58 0.43
C LYS A 84 -24.67 14.38 1.23
N ARG A 85 -24.22 14.62 2.47
CA ARG A 85 -23.67 13.59 3.37
C ARG A 85 -24.56 12.36 3.50
N LEU A 86 -25.88 12.55 3.63
CA LEU A 86 -26.84 11.44 3.68
C LEU A 86 -26.75 10.53 2.44
N ASN A 87 -26.72 11.15 1.25
CA ASN A 87 -26.68 10.41 -0.01
C ASN A 87 -25.33 9.74 -0.23
N ARG A 88 -24.23 10.37 0.23
CA ARG A 88 -22.91 9.75 0.24
C ARG A 88 -22.91 8.47 1.06
N TYR A 89 -23.40 8.49 2.29
CA TYR A 89 -23.49 7.30 3.14
C TYR A 89 -24.39 6.23 2.52
N ALA A 90 -25.53 6.64 1.95
CA ALA A 90 -26.42 5.69 1.27
C ALA A 90 -25.75 5.01 0.07
N LEU A 91 -24.98 5.75 -0.74
CA LEU A 91 -24.24 5.20 -1.87
C LEU A 91 -23.13 4.24 -1.39
N GLU A 92 -22.35 4.64 -0.38
CA GLU A 92 -21.31 3.79 0.21
C GLU A 92 -21.88 2.47 0.73
N ILE A 93 -22.99 2.52 1.47
CA ILE A 93 -23.67 1.33 2.01
C ILE A 93 -24.16 0.44 0.87
N LYS A 94 -24.89 0.97 -0.11
CA LYS A 94 -25.42 0.20 -1.25
C LYS A 94 -24.30 -0.48 -2.04
N ALA A 95 -23.19 0.23 -2.30
CA ALA A 95 -22.03 -0.33 -2.99
C ALA A 95 -21.41 -1.48 -2.18
N MET A 96 -21.22 -1.31 -0.87
CA MET A 96 -20.67 -2.34 0.02
C MET A 96 -21.57 -3.57 0.12
N GLU A 97 -22.89 -3.39 0.23
CA GLU A 97 -23.86 -4.49 0.23
C GLU A 97 -23.81 -5.26 -1.09
N PHE A 98 -23.83 -4.54 -2.23
CA PHE A 98 -23.68 -5.17 -3.54
C PHE A 98 -22.41 -6.01 -3.64
N PHE A 99 -21.24 -5.46 -3.25
CA PHE A 99 -19.99 -6.21 -3.30
C PHE A 99 -19.98 -7.40 -2.35
N ALA A 100 -20.53 -7.26 -1.15
CA ALA A 100 -20.67 -8.36 -0.20
C ALA A 100 -21.50 -9.51 -0.81
N GLU A 101 -22.63 -9.20 -1.44
CA GLU A 101 -23.47 -10.19 -2.14
C GLU A 101 -22.74 -10.87 -3.29
N GLN A 102 -21.99 -10.11 -4.12
CA GLN A 102 -21.24 -10.71 -5.22
C GLN A 102 -20.12 -11.62 -4.72
N ILE A 103 -19.41 -11.24 -3.67
CA ILE A 103 -18.38 -12.08 -3.04
C ILE A 103 -19.03 -13.32 -2.41
N ASP A 104 -20.21 -13.19 -1.78
CA ASP A 104 -20.95 -14.32 -1.24
C ASP A 104 -21.39 -15.32 -2.33
N LYS A 105 -21.68 -14.86 -3.56
CA LYS A 105 -21.93 -15.71 -4.74
C LYS A 105 -20.66 -16.41 -5.24
N ILE A 106 -19.51 -15.71 -5.24
CA ILE A 106 -18.20 -16.30 -5.59
C ILE A 106 -17.81 -17.36 -4.57
N LYS A 107 -18.16 -17.15 -3.30
CA LYS A 107 -17.95 -18.06 -2.17
C LYS A 107 -16.49 -18.54 -2.05
N PRO A 108 -15.51 -17.63 -1.96
CA PRO A 108 -14.12 -18.01 -1.72
C PRO A 108 -14.01 -18.69 -0.34
N ALA A 109 -13.02 -19.54 -0.12
CA ALA A 109 -12.79 -20.11 1.21
C ALA A 109 -12.48 -19.04 2.28
N TYR A 110 -11.84 -17.95 1.86
CA TYR A 110 -11.54 -16.79 2.68
C TYR A 110 -11.44 -15.54 1.79
N PHE A 111 -12.02 -14.46 2.28
CA PHE A 111 -11.93 -13.12 1.70
C PHE A 111 -11.21 -12.18 2.65
N GLN A 112 -10.32 -11.34 2.14
CA GLN A 112 -9.70 -10.24 2.86
C GLN A 112 -9.39 -9.09 1.90
N SER A 113 -9.73 -7.88 2.32
CA SER A 113 -9.39 -6.64 1.60
C SER A 113 -9.12 -5.50 2.58
N MET A 114 -8.23 -4.60 2.21
CA MET A 114 -7.92 -3.39 2.97
C MET A 114 -8.54 -2.19 2.26
N LEU A 115 -9.48 -1.53 2.95
CA LEU A 115 -10.12 -0.32 2.44
C LEU A 115 -9.19 0.88 2.60
N HIS A 116 -9.27 1.81 1.67
CA HIS A 116 -8.57 3.08 1.81
C HIS A 116 -9.11 3.85 3.04
N PHE A 117 -8.27 4.63 3.72
CA PHE A 117 -8.63 5.37 4.93
C PHE A 117 -9.74 6.42 4.73
N SER A 118 -10.02 6.81 3.48
CA SER A 118 -11.16 7.69 3.17
C SER A 118 -12.53 7.05 3.46
N PHE A 119 -12.60 5.73 3.54
CA PHE A 119 -13.80 5.02 3.97
C PHE A 119 -13.85 4.98 5.49
N THR A 120 -14.84 5.65 6.09
CA THR A 120 -15.02 5.73 7.55
C THR A 120 -16.09 4.76 8.05
N SER A 121 -16.81 4.07 7.16
CA SER A 121 -17.85 3.09 7.46
C SER A 121 -17.59 1.79 6.69
N TRP A 122 -18.09 0.69 7.26
CA TRP A 122 -18.09 -0.63 6.64
C TRP A 122 -19.42 -1.37 6.86
N LEU A 123 -20.48 -0.62 7.19
CA LEU A 123 -21.77 -1.17 7.60
C LEU A 123 -22.38 -2.12 6.57
N GLY A 124 -22.25 -1.84 5.27
CA GLY A 124 -22.73 -2.74 4.23
C GLY A 124 -22.07 -4.12 4.29
N PHE A 125 -20.78 -4.21 4.61
CA PHE A 125 -20.10 -5.49 4.86
C PHE A 125 -20.50 -6.10 6.21
N TYR A 126 -20.67 -5.29 7.26
CA TYR A 126 -21.05 -5.77 8.58
C TYR A 126 -22.38 -6.54 8.56
N TRP A 127 -23.39 -6.01 7.90
CA TRP A 127 -24.69 -6.65 7.79
C TRP A 127 -24.66 -7.95 6.98
N HIS A 128 -23.66 -8.15 6.15
CA HIS A 128 -23.39 -9.40 5.45
C HIS A 128 -22.45 -10.36 6.21
N GLY A 129 -22.20 -10.10 7.50
CA GLY A 129 -21.46 -11.00 8.40
C GLY A 129 -19.93 -10.98 8.18
N TYR A 130 -19.39 -9.93 7.58
CA TYR A 130 -17.95 -9.69 7.53
C TYR A 130 -17.45 -9.22 8.90
N LYS A 131 -16.15 -9.35 9.12
CA LYS A 131 -15.44 -8.81 10.29
C LYS A 131 -14.52 -7.70 9.86
N GLN A 132 -14.25 -6.78 10.79
CA GLN A 132 -13.34 -5.68 10.58
C GLN A 132 -12.23 -5.71 11.64
N THR A 133 -11.02 -5.37 11.22
CA THR A 133 -9.90 -5.07 12.11
C THR A 133 -9.32 -3.72 11.72
N THR A 134 -9.15 -2.82 12.69
CA THR A 134 -8.51 -1.53 12.45
C THR A 134 -7.01 -1.73 12.27
N ARG A 135 -6.48 -1.12 11.22
CA ARG A 135 -5.07 -0.95 10.92
C ARG A 135 -4.73 0.53 10.95
N TYR A 136 -3.45 0.85 10.98
CA TYR A 136 -2.99 2.24 11.01
C TYR A 136 -1.93 2.44 9.93
N THR A 137 -2.05 3.57 9.24
CA THR A 137 -0.96 4.15 8.46
C THR A 137 -0.49 5.44 9.11
N TYR A 138 0.61 5.98 8.62
CA TYR A 138 1.15 7.27 9.02
C TYR A 138 1.38 8.09 7.76
N ARG A 139 1.02 9.38 7.80
CA ARG A 139 1.03 10.26 6.66
C ARG A 139 1.68 11.59 7.00
N PHE A 140 2.51 12.10 6.11
CA PHE A 140 2.87 13.51 6.11
C PHE A 140 1.93 14.23 5.13
N THR A 141 1.21 15.22 5.62
CA THR A 141 0.17 15.95 4.87
C THR A 141 0.51 17.43 4.67
N HIS A 142 1.67 17.89 5.16
CA HIS A 142 2.18 19.25 5.08
C HIS A 142 3.60 19.28 4.51
N LEU A 143 3.81 18.62 3.36
CA LEU A 143 5.12 18.56 2.71
C LEU A 143 5.50 19.88 2.02
N GLU A 144 4.56 20.79 1.80
CA GLU A 144 4.80 22.15 1.35
C GLU A 144 5.56 23.00 2.38
N ASP A 145 5.48 22.63 3.67
CA ASP A 145 6.22 23.26 4.78
C ASP A 145 7.15 22.24 5.45
N LEU A 146 8.37 22.16 4.92
CA LEU A 146 9.41 21.27 5.48
C LEU A 146 9.89 21.69 6.86
N ASP A 147 9.83 22.98 7.21
CA ASP A 147 10.20 23.46 8.54
C ASP A 147 9.16 23.01 9.56
N TYR A 148 7.89 23.10 9.22
CA TYR A 148 6.82 22.52 10.04
C TYR A 148 7.02 21.02 10.20
N THR A 149 7.17 20.27 9.06
CA THR A 149 7.39 18.81 9.08
C THR A 149 8.59 18.43 9.93
N PHE A 150 9.71 19.16 9.82
CA PHE A 150 10.89 18.94 10.66
C PHE A 150 10.63 19.23 12.14
N SER A 151 9.84 20.26 12.45
CA SER A 151 9.47 20.62 13.83
C SER A 151 8.69 19.53 14.55
N GLN A 152 7.86 18.76 13.81
CA GLN A 152 7.08 17.64 14.34
C GLN A 152 7.95 16.40 14.66
N CYS A 153 9.14 16.30 14.07
CA CYS A 153 10.08 15.23 14.41
C CYS A 153 10.52 15.31 15.88
N SER A 154 10.73 14.15 16.51
CA SER A 154 11.30 14.10 17.86
C SER A 154 12.68 14.78 17.91
N THR A 155 13.07 15.22 19.10
CA THR A 155 14.39 15.86 19.29
C THR A 155 15.53 14.95 18.86
N GLU A 156 15.39 13.64 19.08
CA GLU A 156 16.38 12.62 18.72
C GLU A 156 16.52 12.52 17.19
N VAL A 157 15.40 12.48 16.46
CA VAL A 157 15.40 12.42 14.98
C VAL A 157 16.02 13.69 14.42
N ARG A 158 15.65 14.88 14.91
CA ARG A 158 16.24 16.16 14.44
C ARG A 158 17.74 16.23 14.69
N LYS A 159 18.22 15.82 15.87
CA LYS A 159 19.65 15.74 16.18
C LYS A 159 20.37 14.77 15.29
N CYS A 160 19.76 13.59 15.03
CA CYS A 160 20.29 12.56 14.17
C CYS A 160 20.46 13.07 12.72
N ILE A 161 19.43 13.68 12.13
CA ILE A 161 19.46 14.26 10.79
C ILE A 161 20.60 15.27 10.68
N ARG A 162 20.65 16.30 11.58
CA ARG A 162 21.70 17.33 11.57
C ARG A 162 23.13 16.79 11.73
N LYS A 163 23.29 15.67 12.45
CA LYS A 163 24.56 14.98 12.60
C LYS A 163 24.96 14.28 11.29
N LEU A 164 24.00 13.54 10.69
CA LEU A 164 24.26 12.74 9.50
C LEU A 164 24.42 13.56 8.24
N GLU A 165 23.78 14.74 8.14
CA GLU A 165 24.00 15.69 7.03
C GLU A 165 25.43 16.24 6.96
N LYS A 166 26.23 16.07 8.02
CA LYS A 166 27.66 16.45 8.07
C LYS A 166 28.59 15.27 7.77
N GLN A 167 28.04 14.09 7.47
CA GLN A 167 28.81 12.88 7.16
C GLN A 167 28.74 12.57 5.67
N ASP A 168 29.68 11.78 5.18
CA ASP A 168 29.84 11.44 3.77
C ASP A 168 28.87 10.32 3.35
N PHE A 169 27.53 10.57 3.55
CA PHE A 169 26.50 9.72 3.00
C PHE A 169 26.03 10.23 1.64
N THR A 170 25.81 9.31 0.71
CA THR A 170 25.26 9.59 -0.62
C THR A 170 23.97 8.83 -0.83
N VAL A 171 22.93 9.53 -1.29
CA VAL A 171 21.68 8.87 -1.71
C VAL A 171 21.78 8.57 -3.20
N ARG A 172 21.50 7.31 -3.56
CA ARG A 172 21.55 6.78 -4.93
C ARG A 172 20.18 6.24 -5.34
N ASN A 173 19.86 6.32 -6.62
CA ASN A 173 18.64 5.78 -7.23
C ASN A 173 18.91 4.72 -8.32
N ASP A 174 20.18 4.42 -8.57
CA ASP A 174 20.68 3.54 -9.63
C ASP A 174 21.17 2.18 -9.15
N LEU A 175 20.90 1.83 -7.86
CA LEU A 175 21.30 0.54 -7.32
C LEU A 175 20.68 -0.61 -8.15
N PRO A 176 21.47 -1.67 -8.51
CA PRO A 176 20.92 -2.83 -9.20
C PRO A 176 19.72 -3.42 -8.46
N LEU A 177 18.65 -3.75 -9.20
CA LEU A 177 17.36 -4.16 -8.62
C LEU A 177 17.50 -5.36 -7.67
N LYS A 178 18.36 -6.33 -8.05
CA LYS A 178 18.62 -7.51 -7.23
C LYS A 178 19.28 -7.14 -5.89
N GLN A 179 20.31 -6.29 -5.91
CA GLN A 179 20.99 -5.82 -4.69
C GLN A 179 20.02 -5.02 -3.80
N PHE A 180 19.19 -4.17 -4.41
CA PHE A 180 18.14 -3.43 -3.70
C PHE A 180 17.17 -4.37 -2.97
N TYR A 181 16.72 -5.44 -3.64
CA TYR A 181 15.86 -6.46 -3.04
C TYR A 181 16.58 -7.24 -1.92
N GLU A 182 17.83 -7.60 -2.10
CA GLU A 182 18.64 -8.32 -1.10
C GLU A 182 18.75 -7.52 0.19
N ILE A 183 19.08 -6.23 0.15
CA ILE A 183 19.11 -5.35 1.34
C ILE A 183 17.75 -5.32 2.05
N ASN A 184 16.66 -5.26 1.28
CA ASN A 184 15.32 -5.32 1.89
C ASN A 184 15.08 -6.66 2.61
N THR A 185 15.51 -7.80 2.04
CA THR A 185 15.29 -9.12 2.64
C THR A 185 16.04 -9.31 3.96
N LEU A 186 17.19 -8.65 4.17
CA LEU A 186 17.93 -8.68 5.43
C LEU A 186 17.08 -8.20 6.62
N THR A 187 16.17 -7.27 6.40
CA THR A 187 15.25 -6.79 7.44
C THR A 187 14.32 -7.90 7.93
N TYR A 188 13.82 -8.74 7.02
CA TYR A 188 12.96 -9.88 7.35
C TYR A 188 13.74 -11.03 7.99
N ALA A 189 14.93 -11.35 7.43
CA ALA A 189 15.82 -12.38 7.96
C ALA A 189 16.19 -12.12 9.43
N ARG A 190 16.51 -10.87 9.78
CA ARG A 190 16.79 -10.45 11.15
C ARG A 190 15.62 -10.69 12.11
N GLN A 191 14.39 -10.66 11.61
CA GLN A 191 13.18 -10.90 12.41
C GLN A 191 12.78 -12.38 12.42
N GLY A 192 13.57 -13.27 11.81
CA GLY A 192 13.28 -14.68 11.70
C GLY A 192 12.09 -15.00 10.80
N VAL A 193 11.67 -14.07 9.93
CA VAL A 193 10.54 -14.25 9.02
C VAL A 193 11.00 -14.19 7.57
N LYS A 194 10.30 -14.93 6.69
CA LYS A 194 10.54 -14.88 5.25
C LYS A 194 9.96 -13.60 4.67
N CYS A 195 10.67 -12.99 3.72
CA CYS A 195 10.13 -11.88 2.94
C CYS A 195 8.78 -12.28 2.30
N PRO A 196 7.71 -11.48 2.44
CA PRO A 196 6.37 -11.84 1.99
C PRO A 196 6.19 -11.82 0.46
N PHE A 197 7.17 -11.31 -0.28
CA PHE A 197 7.19 -11.26 -1.74
C PHE A 197 8.53 -11.75 -2.29
N SER A 198 8.55 -12.25 -3.52
CA SER A 198 9.76 -12.71 -4.18
C SER A 198 10.44 -11.58 -4.98
N PHE A 199 11.66 -11.84 -5.48
CA PHE A 199 12.34 -10.92 -6.38
C PHE A 199 11.53 -10.70 -7.67
N GLU A 200 10.97 -11.77 -8.22
CA GLU A 200 10.15 -11.73 -9.43
C GLU A 200 8.85 -10.91 -9.24
N ASP A 201 8.24 -10.98 -8.04
CA ASP A 201 7.10 -10.12 -7.71
C ASP A 201 7.51 -8.63 -7.73
N PHE A 202 8.65 -8.30 -7.14
CA PHE A 202 9.18 -6.94 -7.11
C PHE A 202 9.61 -6.46 -8.50
N GLU A 203 10.35 -7.28 -9.25
CA GLU A 203 10.83 -6.96 -10.60
C GLU A 203 9.67 -6.63 -11.55
N ARG A 204 8.59 -7.43 -11.50
CA ARG A 204 7.39 -7.21 -12.30
C ARG A 204 6.68 -5.88 -11.97
N ILE A 205 6.55 -5.58 -10.67
CA ILE A 205 5.94 -4.32 -10.21
C ILE A 205 6.82 -3.13 -10.59
N GLU A 206 8.13 -3.23 -10.38
CA GLU A 206 9.07 -2.17 -10.72
C GLU A 206 9.07 -1.90 -12.24
N ALA A 207 9.09 -2.95 -13.07
CA ALA A 207 9.03 -2.78 -14.52
C ALA A 207 7.76 -2.03 -14.97
N ALA A 208 6.61 -2.39 -14.39
CA ALA A 208 5.34 -1.75 -14.69
C ALA A 208 5.26 -0.28 -14.22
N ALA A 209 5.80 0.01 -13.03
CA ALA A 209 5.80 1.35 -12.45
C ALA A 209 6.84 2.27 -13.10
N ALA A 210 8.05 1.75 -13.38
CA ALA A 210 9.11 2.49 -14.05
C ALA A 210 8.74 2.91 -15.48
N ALA A 211 8.05 2.03 -16.23
CA ALA A 211 7.53 2.35 -17.57
C ALA A 211 6.55 3.55 -17.56
N ARG A 212 6.00 3.92 -16.39
CA ARG A 212 5.10 5.05 -16.17
C ARG A 212 5.74 6.21 -15.41
N ASN A 213 7.04 6.11 -15.13
CA ASN A 213 7.75 7.07 -14.27
C ASN A 213 7.11 7.25 -12.88
N GLN A 214 6.48 6.18 -12.36
CA GLN A 214 5.75 6.18 -11.09
C GLN A 214 6.49 5.46 -9.96
N SER A 215 7.73 4.99 -10.18
CA SER A 215 8.56 4.41 -9.12
C SER A 215 9.78 5.26 -8.80
N ARG A 216 10.22 5.19 -7.55
CA ARG A 216 11.51 5.72 -7.08
C ARG A 216 12.17 4.69 -6.18
N ARG A 217 13.46 4.44 -6.41
CA ARG A 217 14.29 3.54 -5.61
C ARG A 217 15.38 4.36 -4.96
N TYR A 218 15.37 4.43 -3.64
CA TYR A 218 16.36 5.18 -2.89
C TYR A 218 17.25 4.23 -2.10
N ALA A 219 18.55 4.40 -2.21
CA ALA A 219 19.54 3.72 -1.41
C ALA A 219 20.48 4.74 -0.78
N ILE A 220 20.82 4.59 0.49
CA ILE A 220 21.82 5.43 1.14
C ILE A 220 23.09 4.63 1.38
N CYS A 221 24.21 5.19 0.90
CA CYS A 221 25.54 4.59 0.95
C CYS A 221 26.52 5.47 1.72
N ASP A 222 27.48 4.85 2.36
CA ASP A 222 28.65 5.54 2.92
C ASP A 222 29.74 5.80 1.84
N LYS A 223 30.82 6.43 2.24
CA LYS A 223 31.96 6.75 1.36
C LYS A 223 32.68 5.50 0.82
N GLU A 224 32.56 4.36 1.50
CA GLU A 224 33.06 3.06 1.05
C GLU A 224 32.12 2.37 0.05
N GLY A 225 30.95 2.97 -0.24
CA GLY A 225 29.94 2.43 -1.15
C GLY A 225 29.05 1.34 -0.55
N ARG A 226 29.15 1.11 0.77
CA ARG A 226 28.28 0.12 1.45
C ARG A 226 26.86 0.66 1.57
N VAL A 227 25.88 -0.16 1.23
CA VAL A 227 24.47 0.22 1.27
C VAL A 227 23.92 0.01 2.67
N HIS A 228 23.53 1.08 3.34
CA HIS A 228 22.98 1.04 4.71
C HIS A 228 21.47 0.80 4.75
N SER A 229 20.74 1.42 3.83
CA SER A 229 19.28 1.30 3.79
C SER A 229 18.76 1.56 2.38
N VAL A 230 17.59 0.97 2.09
CA VAL A 230 16.85 1.16 0.85
C VAL A 230 15.39 1.47 1.13
N THR A 231 14.74 2.26 0.26
CA THR A 231 13.30 2.55 0.32
C THR A 231 12.72 2.56 -1.09
N TYR A 232 11.66 1.80 -1.30
CA TYR A 232 10.90 1.76 -2.55
C TYR A 232 9.62 2.57 -2.43
N VAL A 233 9.42 3.51 -3.36
CA VAL A 233 8.29 4.45 -3.35
C VAL A 233 7.55 4.37 -4.67
N ILE A 234 6.22 4.38 -4.62
CA ILE A 234 5.33 4.57 -5.76
C ILE A 234 4.76 5.99 -5.69
N CYS A 235 4.93 6.73 -6.79
CA CYS A 235 4.44 8.09 -6.96
C CYS A 235 3.12 8.07 -7.73
N SER A 236 2.06 8.62 -7.16
CA SER A 236 0.72 8.67 -7.78
C SER A 236 0.16 10.07 -7.66
N GLY A 237 0.26 10.86 -8.72
CA GLY A 237 -0.15 12.25 -8.67
C GLY A 237 0.62 13.01 -7.58
N ASP A 238 -0.11 13.59 -6.65
CA ASP A 238 0.41 14.35 -5.53
C ASP A 238 0.60 13.52 -4.24
N VAL A 239 0.53 12.17 -4.34
CA VAL A 239 0.74 11.25 -3.21
C VAL A 239 1.89 10.30 -3.51
N TRP A 240 2.85 10.22 -2.59
CA TRP A 240 3.94 9.25 -2.61
C TRP A 240 3.71 8.15 -1.58
N HIS A 241 3.82 6.91 -2.00
CA HIS A 241 3.56 5.72 -1.20
C HIS A 241 4.84 4.94 -0.91
N SER A 242 5.25 4.84 0.35
CA SER A 242 6.33 3.94 0.76
C SER A 242 5.83 2.50 0.72
N ILE A 243 6.33 1.69 -0.19
CA ILE A 243 5.86 0.31 -0.35
C ILE A 243 6.62 -0.65 0.56
N PHE A 244 7.95 -0.49 0.61
CA PHE A 244 8.79 -1.19 1.56
C PHE A 244 10.10 -0.44 1.80
N ALA A 245 10.72 -0.72 2.93
CA ALA A 245 12.05 -0.24 3.27
C ALA A 245 12.84 -1.36 3.95
N GLY A 246 14.15 -1.37 3.74
CA GLY A 246 15.06 -2.33 4.35
C GLY A 246 16.37 -1.68 4.76
N SER A 247 17.07 -2.31 5.70
CA SER A 247 18.37 -1.85 6.17
C SER A 247 19.28 -3.03 6.43
N ASP A 248 20.56 -2.86 6.14
CA ASP A 248 21.59 -3.79 6.55
C ASP A 248 21.68 -3.82 8.09
N PRO A 249 21.49 -4.97 8.74
CA PRO A 249 21.53 -5.09 10.18
C PRO A 249 22.91 -4.78 10.77
N GLU A 250 24.00 -5.02 10.05
CA GLU A 250 25.38 -4.74 10.50
C GLU A 250 25.69 -3.23 10.49
N LEU A 251 25.07 -2.48 9.58
CA LEU A 251 25.28 -1.04 9.40
C LEU A 251 24.20 -0.17 10.08
N ARG A 252 23.24 -0.79 10.74
CA ARG A 252 22.06 -0.12 11.31
C ARG A 252 22.41 0.92 12.39
N SER A 253 23.51 0.75 13.12
CA SER A 253 23.98 1.70 14.14
C SER A 253 24.30 3.09 13.60
N SER A 254 24.52 3.21 12.29
CA SER A 254 24.72 4.49 11.60
C SER A 254 23.48 5.39 11.62
N ASN A 255 22.26 4.81 11.79
CA ASN A 255 20.98 5.50 11.63
C ASN A 255 20.76 6.13 10.24
N ALA A 256 21.45 5.68 9.19
CA ALA A 256 21.37 6.22 7.85
C ALA A 256 19.93 6.17 7.26
N ALA A 257 19.09 5.20 7.69
CA ALA A 257 17.67 5.16 7.32
C ALA A 257 16.91 6.45 7.72
N THR A 258 17.32 7.11 8.81
CA THR A 258 16.75 8.39 9.24
C THR A 258 17.06 9.51 8.24
N LEU A 259 18.31 9.58 7.79
CA LEU A 259 18.74 10.56 6.78
C LEU A 259 18.08 10.25 5.42
N LEU A 260 17.98 8.96 5.05
CA LEU A 260 17.32 8.55 3.81
C LEU A 260 15.86 9.00 3.76
N LEU A 261 15.11 8.75 4.83
CA LEU A 261 13.70 9.17 4.88
C LEU A 261 13.59 10.71 4.79
N TRP A 262 14.43 11.44 5.51
CA TRP A 262 14.44 12.90 5.43
C TRP A 262 14.77 13.41 4.01
N HIS A 263 15.72 12.77 3.33
CA HIS A 263 16.02 13.07 1.93
C HIS A 263 14.80 12.85 1.02
N ILE A 264 14.10 11.72 1.19
CA ILE A 264 12.89 11.39 0.40
C ILE A 264 11.79 12.44 0.64
N LEU A 265 11.59 12.89 1.88
CA LEU A 265 10.58 13.92 2.18
C LEU A 265 10.95 15.27 1.54
N LYS A 266 12.24 15.64 1.54
CA LYS A 266 12.71 16.85 0.84
C LYS A 266 12.48 16.76 -0.68
N GLU A 267 12.76 15.62 -1.28
CA GLU A 267 12.51 15.41 -2.72
C GLU A 267 11.03 15.39 -3.05
N ALA A 268 10.19 14.75 -2.23
CA ALA A 268 8.74 14.75 -2.39
C ALA A 268 8.19 16.18 -2.35
N SER A 269 8.62 16.98 -1.38
CA SER A 269 8.26 18.40 -1.29
C SER A 269 8.69 19.19 -2.53
N ALA A 270 9.92 19.02 -3.00
CA ALA A 270 10.44 19.67 -4.21
C ALA A 270 9.66 19.26 -5.48
N CYS A 271 9.06 18.07 -5.50
CA CYS A 271 8.18 17.59 -6.56
C CYS A 271 6.71 18.02 -6.37
N SER A 272 6.42 18.95 -5.46
CA SER A 272 5.06 19.41 -5.13
C SER A 272 4.11 18.28 -4.68
N CYS A 273 4.67 17.21 -4.10
CA CYS A 273 3.91 16.14 -3.48
C CYS A 273 3.19 16.69 -2.23
N LYS A 274 1.89 16.42 -2.12
CA LYS A 274 1.09 16.87 -0.97
C LYS A 274 1.10 15.88 0.17
N GLU A 275 1.26 14.60 -0.13
CA GLU A 275 1.20 13.54 0.86
C GLU A 275 2.30 12.49 0.67
N TYR A 276 3.01 12.14 1.74
CA TYR A 276 3.82 10.93 1.80
C TYR A 276 3.19 9.95 2.77
N ASN A 277 2.83 8.76 2.27
CA ASN A 277 2.12 7.75 3.01
C ASN A 277 3.01 6.52 3.24
N PHE A 278 3.21 6.15 4.52
CA PHE A 278 3.97 4.96 4.88
C PHE A 278 3.24 3.64 4.60
N ASN A 279 1.95 3.68 4.27
CA ASN A 279 1.10 2.52 4.01
C ASN A 279 1.01 1.53 5.18
N GLY A 280 1.31 1.99 6.35
CA GLY A 280 1.11 1.26 7.60
C GLY A 280 2.30 0.44 8.07
N SER A 281 2.30 0.20 9.35
CA SER A 281 3.01 -0.89 10.00
C SER A 281 2.38 -1.16 11.36
N VAL A 282 2.11 -2.43 11.65
CA VAL A 282 1.72 -2.90 12.99
C VAL A 282 2.92 -3.45 13.77
N MET A 283 4.11 -3.45 13.16
CA MET A 283 5.34 -3.92 13.80
C MET A 283 5.87 -2.81 14.69
N ARG A 284 5.97 -3.08 15.99
CA ARG A 284 6.33 -2.10 17.01
C ARG A 284 7.61 -1.30 16.68
N SER A 285 8.65 -1.97 16.19
CA SER A 285 9.92 -1.32 15.87
C SER A 285 9.82 -0.36 14.66
N ILE A 286 8.98 -0.67 13.69
CA ILE A 286 8.75 0.16 12.51
C ILE A 286 7.82 1.31 12.89
N GLU A 287 6.74 1.03 13.60
CA GLU A 287 5.80 2.04 14.09
C GLU A 287 6.53 3.10 14.92
N THR A 288 7.36 2.67 15.88
CA THR A 288 8.14 3.58 16.72
C THR A 288 9.04 4.49 15.87
N PHE A 289 9.73 3.94 14.85
CA PHE A 289 10.57 4.72 13.95
C PHE A 289 9.74 5.79 13.23
N ILE A 290 8.61 5.40 12.60
CA ILE A 290 7.75 6.31 11.85
C ILE A 290 7.15 7.40 12.75
N ARG A 291 6.63 7.02 13.91
CA ARG A 291 6.01 7.94 14.87
C ARG A 291 6.98 9.02 15.37
N HIS A 292 8.27 8.70 15.53
CA HIS A 292 9.29 9.66 15.92
C HIS A 292 9.57 10.72 14.85
N PHE A 293 9.20 10.48 13.61
CA PHE A 293 9.20 11.50 12.55
C PHE A 293 8.00 12.47 12.61
N GLY A 294 7.02 12.23 13.48
CA GLY A 294 5.89 13.13 13.66
C GLY A 294 4.80 13.03 12.60
N ALA A 295 4.78 11.94 11.81
CA ALA A 295 3.71 11.69 10.85
C ALA A 295 2.35 11.47 11.53
N GLU A 296 1.28 11.92 10.88
CA GLU A 296 -0.10 11.79 11.35
C GLU A 296 -0.58 10.34 11.29
N GLN A 297 -0.99 9.77 12.43
CA GLN A 297 -1.56 8.43 12.48
C GLN A 297 -2.99 8.42 11.93
N THR A 298 -3.24 7.60 10.91
CA THR A 298 -4.53 7.50 10.23
C THR A 298 -5.04 6.07 10.27
N PRO A 299 -6.24 5.81 10.86
CA PRO A 299 -6.82 4.47 10.86
C PRO A 299 -7.40 4.10 9.50
N TYR A 300 -7.33 2.81 9.14
CA TYR A 300 -8.02 2.23 7.99
C TYR A 300 -8.53 0.83 8.34
N MET A 301 -9.42 0.29 7.51
CA MET A 301 -10.12 -0.94 7.82
C MET A 301 -9.63 -2.11 6.98
N MET A 302 -9.35 -3.21 7.62
CA MET A 302 -9.23 -4.53 7.00
C MET A 302 -10.55 -5.27 7.17
N ILE A 303 -11.17 -5.65 6.06
CA ILE A 303 -12.43 -6.40 6.03
C ILE A 303 -12.12 -7.85 5.67
N GLU A 304 -12.72 -8.79 6.41
CA GLU A 304 -12.51 -10.22 6.15
C GLU A 304 -13.77 -11.05 6.39
N LYS A 305 -13.87 -12.20 5.68
CA LYS A 305 -14.90 -13.20 5.89
C LYS A 305 -14.38 -14.60 5.62
N HIS A 306 -14.68 -15.52 6.53
CA HIS A 306 -14.35 -16.94 6.40
C HIS A 306 -15.57 -17.71 5.92
N TYR A 307 -15.48 -18.36 4.75
CA TYR A 307 -16.54 -19.20 4.20
C TYR A 307 -16.29 -20.70 4.44
N SER A 308 -15.02 -21.12 4.61
CA SER A 308 -14.63 -22.49 4.89
C SER A 308 -14.04 -22.65 6.29
N LYS A 309 -14.71 -23.46 7.13
CA LYS A 309 -14.20 -23.83 8.46
C LYS A 309 -12.88 -24.60 8.36
N LEU A 310 -12.77 -25.51 7.36
CA LEU A 310 -11.57 -26.30 7.13
C LEU A 310 -10.36 -25.42 6.75
N TYR A 311 -10.56 -24.47 5.81
CA TYR A 311 -9.51 -23.51 5.47
C TYR A 311 -9.08 -22.69 6.69
N SER A 312 -10.05 -22.23 7.51
CA SER A 312 -9.78 -21.46 8.73
C SER A 312 -8.95 -22.25 9.74
N PHE A 313 -9.24 -23.54 9.89
CA PHE A 313 -8.48 -24.44 10.73
C PHE A 313 -7.05 -24.64 10.22
N LEU A 314 -6.88 -24.94 8.92
CA LEU A 314 -5.55 -25.09 8.30
C LEU A 314 -4.71 -23.79 8.37
N LYS A 315 -5.35 -22.63 8.27
CA LYS A 315 -4.68 -21.33 8.42
C LYS A 315 -4.14 -21.13 9.85
N ARG A 316 -4.88 -21.56 10.88
CA ARG A 316 -4.47 -21.44 12.30
C ARG A 316 -3.30 -22.36 12.68
N LEU A 317 -3.20 -23.53 12.05
CA LEU A 317 -2.09 -24.47 12.32
C LEU A 317 -0.71 -23.98 11.82
N LYS A 318 -0.68 -22.89 11.02
CA LYS A 318 0.57 -22.33 10.46
C LYS A 318 1.01 -21.02 11.12
N HIS A 319 0.26 -20.53 12.06
CA HIS A 319 0.59 -19.37 12.90
C HIS A 319 0.72 -19.81 14.37
#